data_72bf4ebc0b5f6cdba1c41d689c6f1c93
#
_entry.id   72bf4ebc0b5f6cdba1c41d689c6f1c93
#
_cell.length_a   1.000
_cell.length_b   1.000
_cell.length_c   1.000
_cell.angle_alpha   90.00
_cell.angle_beta   90.00
_cell.angle_gamma   90.00
#
_symmetry.space_group_name_H-M   'P 1'
#
loop_
_entity.id
_entity.type
_entity.pdbx_description
1 polymer ?
#
loop_
_entity_poly.entity_id
_entity_poly.type
_entity_poly.pdbx_seq_one_letter_code
_entity_poly.pdbx_strand_id
1 'polypeptide(L)'
;PNVTSDIGGEGLGFSFKWNMGWMHDFCEYMKLDPLYRKGNHYAMTFAMSYNDSENYILPLSHDEVVHLKCSMVNKMPGYTADKYANLRVGYTYMFGHSGKKLLFMGQDFGQEREWSEERELDWYLLGEKLNQGVHTYVKELLELYRKYPAMYEIDNTWDGFEWMNADDAEHSTYCFCLLYTSDAA
;
A
#
# COMPACT_ATOMS: atom_id res chain seq x y z
N PRO A 1 -3.18 21.16 -13.79
CA PRO A 1 -4.25 21.37 -12.81
C PRO A 1 -4.25 20.24 -11.78
N ASN A 2 -4.50 20.57 -10.54
CA ASN A 2 -4.66 19.58 -9.48
C ASN A 2 -5.98 18.82 -9.66
N VAL A 3 -6.01 17.55 -9.29
CA VAL A 3 -7.21 16.71 -9.47
C VAL A 3 -8.24 17.00 -8.40
N THR A 4 -7.82 17.22 -7.15
CA THR A 4 -8.70 17.34 -5.99
C THR A 4 -8.99 18.77 -5.55
N SER A 5 -8.41 19.79 -6.19
CA SER A 5 -8.76 21.19 -5.94
C SER A 5 -10.09 21.56 -6.60
N ASP A 6 -10.73 22.61 -6.07
CA ASP A 6 -12.04 23.08 -6.56
C ASP A 6 -12.03 23.52 -8.04
N ILE A 7 -13.15 23.29 -8.72
CA ILE A 7 -13.33 23.67 -10.13
C ILE A 7 -13.21 25.20 -10.32
N GLY A 8 -13.57 26.00 -9.32
CA GLY A 8 -13.41 27.45 -9.33
C GLY A 8 -11.96 27.95 -9.20
N GLY A 9 -11.04 27.06 -8.87
CA GLY A 9 -9.59 27.26 -8.84
C GLY A 9 -8.93 26.59 -10.04
N GLU A 10 -7.76 26.00 -9.82
CA GLU A 10 -6.99 25.30 -10.86
C GLU A 10 -7.25 23.77 -10.91
N GLY A 11 -8.25 23.28 -10.18
CA GLY A 11 -8.53 21.87 -9.98
C GLY A 11 -9.65 21.31 -10.84
N LEU A 12 -9.78 19.99 -10.84
CA LEU A 12 -10.84 19.24 -11.55
C LEU A 12 -12.04 18.90 -10.66
N GLY A 13 -12.00 19.19 -9.35
CA GLY A 13 -13.10 19.01 -8.41
C GLY A 13 -13.38 17.56 -8.00
N PHE A 14 -12.44 16.64 -8.20
CA PHE A 14 -12.58 15.27 -7.68
C PHE A 14 -12.24 15.21 -6.19
N SER A 15 -12.84 14.27 -5.46
CA SER A 15 -12.58 14.09 -4.03
C SER A 15 -11.21 13.46 -3.76
N PHE A 16 -10.75 12.58 -4.64
CA PHE A 16 -9.51 11.83 -4.48
C PHE A 16 -8.77 11.63 -5.80
N LYS A 17 -7.47 11.39 -5.67
CA LYS A 17 -6.57 11.04 -6.77
C LYS A 17 -5.82 9.75 -6.45
N TRP A 18 -5.70 8.85 -7.40
CA TRP A 18 -4.83 7.70 -7.27
C TRP A 18 -3.35 8.11 -7.27
N ASN A 19 -2.61 7.71 -6.25
CA ASN A 19 -1.18 7.95 -6.17
C ASN A 19 -0.41 6.89 -6.96
N MET A 20 -0.34 7.08 -8.27
CA MET A 20 0.36 6.15 -9.18
C MET A 20 1.87 6.15 -8.93
N GLY A 21 2.45 7.29 -8.48
CA GLY A 21 3.85 7.38 -8.11
C GLY A 21 4.18 6.47 -6.92
N TRP A 22 3.39 6.55 -5.85
CA TRP A 22 3.52 5.64 -4.71
C TRP A 22 3.38 4.16 -5.13
N MET A 23 2.38 3.86 -5.95
CA MET A 23 2.14 2.49 -6.42
C MET A 23 3.36 1.94 -7.17
N HIS A 24 3.93 2.74 -8.07
CA HIS A 24 5.12 2.35 -8.83
C HIS A 24 6.31 2.10 -7.89
N ASP A 25 6.64 3.06 -7.03
CA ASP A 25 7.76 2.96 -6.09
C ASP A 25 7.60 1.79 -5.12
N PHE A 26 6.39 1.59 -4.60
CA PHE A 26 6.05 0.44 -3.76
C PHE A 26 6.28 -0.89 -4.47
N CYS A 27 5.73 -1.05 -5.68
CA CYS A 27 5.87 -2.30 -6.43
C CYS A 27 7.33 -2.58 -6.80
N GLU A 28 8.07 -1.58 -7.26
CA GLU A 28 9.49 -1.74 -7.61
C GLU A 28 10.34 -2.10 -6.38
N TYR A 29 10.11 -1.44 -5.24
CA TYR A 29 10.81 -1.78 -3.99
C TYR A 29 10.49 -3.20 -3.51
N MET A 30 9.20 -3.58 -3.50
CA MET A 30 8.77 -4.89 -3.00
C MET A 30 9.25 -6.06 -3.85
N LYS A 31 9.50 -5.85 -5.15
CA LYS A 31 10.11 -6.87 -6.05
C LYS A 31 11.58 -7.15 -5.74
N LEU A 32 12.28 -6.21 -5.11
CA LEU A 32 13.71 -6.34 -4.87
C LEU A 32 13.99 -7.48 -3.88
N ASP A 33 15.02 -8.26 -4.19
CA ASP A 33 15.65 -9.10 -3.17
C ASP A 33 16.06 -8.21 -1.98
N PRO A 34 15.83 -8.64 -0.73
CA PRO A 34 16.17 -7.87 0.46
C PRO A 34 17.60 -7.30 0.49
N LEU A 35 18.56 -7.99 -0.12
CA LEU A 35 19.95 -7.52 -0.22
C LEU A 35 20.10 -6.18 -0.97
N TYR A 36 19.19 -5.89 -1.91
CA TYR A 36 19.25 -4.68 -2.72
C TYR A 36 18.34 -3.55 -2.21
N ARG A 37 17.51 -3.81 -1.21
CA ARG A 37 16.54 -2.83 -0.68
C ARG A 37 17.22 -1.61 -0.07
N LYS A 38 18.36 -1.80 0.57
CA LYS A 38 19.12 -0.69 1.20
C LYS A 38 19.48 0.42 0.18
N GLY A 39 19.85 0.08 -1.04
CA GLY A 39 20.15 1.05 -2.10
C GLY A 39 18.91 1.75 -2.69
N ASN A 40 17.71 1.28 -2.36
CA ASN A 40 16.43 1.79 -2.87
C ASN A 40 15.49 2.24 -1.74
N HIS A 41 16.01 2.41 -0.53
CA HIS A 41 15.24 2.72 0.68
C HIS A 41 14.33 3.95 0.51
N TYR A 42 14.83 4.98 -0.16
CA TYR A 42 14.11 6.22 -0.40
C TYR A 42 12.81 6.05 -1.22
N ALA A 43 12.69 5.02 -2.05
CA ALA A 43 11.47 4.77 -2.82
C ALA A 43 10.23 4.64 -1.93
N MET A 44 10.37 4.07 -0.73
CA MET A 44 9.25 3.89 0.20
C MET A 44 8.87 5.16 0.97
N THR A 45 9.78 6.11 1.11
CA THR A 45 9.54 7.36 1.87
C THR A 45 9.17 8.54 0.97
N PHE A 46 9.48 8.46 -0.33
CA PHE A 46 9.35 9.58 -1.26
C PHE A 46 7.94 10.13 -1.38
N ALA A 47 6.92 9.29 -1.35
CA ALA A 47 5.53 9.72 -1.50
C ALA A 47 5.10 10.73 -0.41
N MET A 48 5.69 10.69 0.77
CA MET A 48 5.41 11.66 1.82
C MET A 48 5.88 13.07 1.48
N SER A 49 6.85 13.24 0.58
CA SER A 49 7.34 14.56 0.17
C SER A 49 6.28 15.43 -0.55
N TYR A 50 5.22 14.82 -1.06
CA TYR A 50 4.13 15.50 -1.75
C TYR A 50 2.73 15.10 -1.23
N ASN A 51 2.66 14.43 -0.07
CA ASN A 51 1.42 13.86 0.47
C ASN A 51 0.30 14.89 0.68
N ASP A 52 0.65 16.12 1.03
CA ASP A 52 -0.27 17.23 1.27
C ASP A 52 -0.69 18.00 0.01
N SER A 53 -0.17 17.60 -1.16
CA SER A 53 -0.49 18.29 -2.41
C SER A 53 -1.89 17.96 -2.94
N GLU A 54 -2.42 16.77 -2.65
CA GLU A 54 -3.75 16.30 -3.04
C GLU A 54 -4.29 15.25 -2.06
N ASN A 55 -5.57 14.91 -2.16
CA ASN A 55 -6.17 13.82 -1.39
C ASN A 55 -5.89 12.48 -2.07
N TYR A 56 -4.92 11.73 -1.59
CA TYR A 56 -4.47 10.52 -2.25
C TYR A 56 -5.20 9.25 -1.81
N ILE A 57 -5.39 8.35 -2.80
CA ILE A 57 -5.63 6.93 -2.57
C ILE A 57 -4.35 6.19 -2.96
N LEU A 58 -3.91 5.25 -2.14
CA LEU A 58 -2.80 4.33 -2.43
C LEU A 58 -3.36 3.12 -3.20
N PRO A 59 -3.21 3.05 -4.54
CA PRO A 59 -3.89 2.03 -5.33
C PRO A 59 -2.97 0.83 -5.57
N LEU A 60 -3.36 -0.35 -5.11
CA LEU A 60 -2.92 -1.60 -5.71
C LEU A 60 -4.05 -2.10 -6.60
N SER A 61 -4.14 -1.52 -7.79
CA SER A 61 -5.25 -1.70 -8.72
C SER A 61 -5.05 -2.89 -9.66
N HIS A 62 -6.00 -3.10 -10.57
CA HIS A 62 -5.91 -4.11 -11.64
C HIS A 62 -4.68 -3.89 -12.53
N ASP A 63 -4.27 -2.65 -12.77
CA ASP A 63 -3.15 -2.31 -13.64
C ASP A 63 -1.83 -3.01 -13.25
N GLU A 64 -1.70 -3.37 -11.99
CA GLU A 64 -0.49 -4.01 -11.47
C GLU A 64 -0.56 -5.55 -11.47
N VAL A 65 -1.69 -6.15 -11.81
CA VAL A 65 -1.88 -7.61 -11.77
C VAL A 65 -2.40 -8.20 -13.09
N VAL A 66 -2.15 -7.51 -14.20
CA VAL A 66 -2.53 -7.89 -15.56
C VAL A 66 -1.36 -7.76 -16.53
N HIS A 67 -1.50 -8.27 -17.73
CA HIS A 67 -0.62 -8.05 -18.88
C HIS A 67 0.86 -8.37 -18.61
N LEU A 68 1.13 -9.57 -18.08
CA LEU A 68 2.48 -10.08 -17.78
C LEU A 68 3.22 -9.34 -16.66
N LYS A 69 2.49 -8.63 -15.82
CA LYS A 69 3.05 -7.97 -14.62
C LYS A 69 3.09 -8.87 -13.37
N CYS A 70 2.61 -10.08 -13.46
CA CYS A 70 2.39 -11.05 -12.37
C CYS A 70 1.30 -10.63 -11.38
N SER A 71 0.78 -11.58 -10.61
CA SER A 71 -0.04 -11.27 -9.44
C SER A 71 0.80 -10.59 -8.35
N MET A 72 0.15 -9.93 -7.39
CA MET A 72 0.88 -9.20 -6.34
C MET A 72 1.79 -10.13 -5.53
N VAL A 73 1.34 -11.33 -5.17
CA VAL A 73 2.17 -12.31 -4.45
C VAL A 73 3.35 -12.80 -5.30
N ASN A 74 3.18 -12.93 -6.62
CA ASN A 74 4.25 -13.40 -7.50
C ASN A 74 5.26 -12.30 -7.89
N LYS A 75 4.97 -11.04 -7.59
CA LYS A 75 5.98 -9.96 -7.64
C LYS A 75 7.00 -10.07 -6.50
N MET A 76 6.63 -10.69 -5.39
CA MET A 76 7.50 -10.78 -4.20
C MET A 76 8.67 -11.70 -4.45
N PRO A 77 9.88 -11.36 -3.93
CA PRO A 77 11.08 -12.19 -4.05
C PRO A 77 11.05 -13.39 -3.11
N GLY A 78 11.97 -14.33 -3.36
CA GLY A 78 12.19 -15.48 -2.50
C GLY A 78 11.37 -16.71 -2.88
N TYR A 79 11.40 -17.71 -2.00
CA TYR A 79 10.61 -18.93 -2.13
C TYR A 79 9.15 -18.69 -1.73
N THR A 80 8.29 -19.68 -1.94
CA THR A 80 6.84 -19.53 -1.73
C THR A 80 6.48 -18.89 -0.39
N ALA A 81 7.03 -19.38 0.72
CA ALA A 81 6.72 -18.84 2.05
C ALA A 81 7.20 -17.38 2.21
N ASP A 82 8.36 -17.04 1.62
CA ASP A 82 8.93 -15.70 1.66
C ASP A 82 8.07 -14.71 0.89
N LYS A 83 7.55 -15.11 -0.28
CA LYS A 83 6.63 -14.29 -1.07
C LYS A 83 5.41 -13.86 -0.27
N TYR A 84 4.77 -14.79 0.41
CA TYR A 84 3.60 -14.50 1.25
C TYR A 84 3.94 -13.67 2.48
N ALA A 85 5.13 -13.88 3.08
CA ALA A 85 5.63 -13.04 4.16
C ALA A 85 5.90 -11.59 3.70
N ASN A 86 6.58 -11.42 2.57
CA ASN A 86 6.81 -10.10 1.96
C ASN A 86 5.50 -9.39 1.61
N LEU A 87 4.51 -10.12 1.08
CA LEU A 87 3.19 -9.55 0.76
C LEU A 87 2.53 -8.96 2.01
N ARG A 88 2.54 -9.70 3.14
CA ARG A 88 2.00 -9.18 4.41
C ARG A 88 2.73 -7.94 4.90
N VAL A 89 4.07 -7.93 4.82
CA VAL A 89 4.88 -6.74 5.18
C VAL A 89 4.49 -5.55 4.31
N GLY A 90 4.38 -5.74 2.99
CA GLY A 90 3.94 -4.69 2.08
C GLY A 90 2.56 -4.14 2.42
N TYR A 91 1.59 -5.01 2.69
CA TYR A 91 0.25 -4.58 3.11
C TYR A 91 0.26 -3.85 4.45
N THR A 92 1.09 -4.28 5.42
CA THR A 92 1.25 -3.54 6.69
C THR A 92 1.72 -2.12 6.43
N TYR A 93 2.75 -1.97 5.60
CA TYR A 93 3.26 -0.65 5.24
C TYR A 93 2.19 0.21 4.54
N MET A 94 1.49 -0.36 3.56
CA MET A 94 0.40 0.34 2.86
C MET A 94 -0.69 0.82 3.82
N PHE A 95 -1.14 -0.03 4.74
CA PHE A 95 -2.19 0.32 5.70
C PHE A 95 -1.74 1.35 6.74
N GLY A 96 -0.47 1.33 7.12
CA GLY A 96 0.12 2.33 8.02
C GLY A 96 0.55 3.63 7.33
N HIS A 97 0.69 3.66 6.01
CA HIS A 97 1.09 4.86 5.28
C HIS A 97 -0.08 5.85 5.15
N SER A 98 0.23 7.14 5.07
CA SER A 98 -0.75 8.20 4.81
C SER A 98 -1.45 8.00 3.45
N GLY A 99 -2.74 8.33 3.35
CA GLY A 99 -3.58 8.14 2.18
C GLY A 99 -4.62 7.03 2.32
N LYS A 100 -5.73 7.12 1.57
CA LYS A 100 -6.76 6.07 1.53
C LYS A 100 -6.22 4.81 0.84
N LYS A 101 -6.86 3.67 1.06
CA LYS A 101 -6.38 2.36 0.60
C LYS A 101 -7.28 1.79 -0.50
N LEU A 102 -6.65 1.24 -1.54
CA LEU A 102 -7.34 0.46 -2.56
C LEU A 102 -6.59 -0.85 -2.77
N LEU A 103 -7.23 -1.96 -2.45
CA LEU A 103 -6.74 -3.31 -2.69
C LEU A 103 -7.69 -3.99 -3.67
N PHE A 104 -7.20 -4.32 -4.87
CA PHE A 104 -8.02 -4.92 -5.91
C PHE A 104 -8.37 -6.37 -5.59
N MET A 105 -9.51 -6.84 -6.11
CA MET A 105 -10.08 -8.17 -5.85
C MET A 105 -9.06 -9.31 -6.06
N GLY A 106 -9.05 -10.26 -5.14
CA GLY A 106 -8.14 -11.40 -5.14
C GLY A 106 -6.80 -11.14 -4.46
N GLN A 107 -6.39 -9.88 -4.31
CA GLN A 107 -5.15 -9.55 -3.60
C GLN A 107 -5.28 -9.78 -2.09
N ASP A 108 -6.47 -9.69 -1.55
CA ASP A 108 -6.78 -9.93 -0.14
C ASP A 108 -6.59 -11.38 0.32
N PHE A 109 -6.51 -12.33 -0.60
CA PHE A 109 -6.16 -13.73 -0.31
C PHE A 109 -4.95 -14.23 -1.10
N GLY A 110 -4.18 -13.33 -1.73
CA GLY A 110 -2.95 -13.67 -2.42
C GLY A 110 -3.17 -14.52 -3.67
N GLN A 111 -4.14 -14.15 -4.53
CA GLN A 111 -4.36 -14.81 -5.81
C GLN A 111 -3.05 -14.92 -6.59
N GLU A 112 -2.73 -16.13 -7.09
CA GLU A 112 -1.45 -16.42 -7.72
C GLU A 112 -1.42 -16.15 -9.22
N ARG A 113 -2.56 -16.26 -9.88
CA ARG A 113 -2.70 -15.90 -11.31
C ARG A 113 -2.98 -14.41 -11.46
N GLU A 114 -2.57 -13.85 -12.58
CA GLU A 114 -3.01 -12.51 -12.98
C GLU A 114 -4.53 -12.46 -13.08
N TRP A 115 -5.08 -11.30 -12.76
CA TRP A 115 -6.50 -11.06 -12.92
C TRP A 115 -6.91 -11.06 -14.40
N SER A 116 -8.11 -11.53 -14.69
CA SER A 116 -8.72 -11.51 -16.02
C SER A 116 -10.23 -11.37 -15.88
N GLU A 117 -10.83 -10.55 -16.71
CA GLU A 117 -12.28 -10.38 -16.82
C GLU A 117 -12.99 -11.61 -17.40
N GLU A 118 -12.25 -12.49 -18.05
CA GLU A 118 -12.79 -13.69 -18.72
C GLU A 118 -13.03 -14.87 -17.76
N ARG A 119 -12.60 -14.75 -16.50
CA ARG A 119 -12.68 -15.82 -15.52
C ARG A 119 -12.90 -15.31 -14.09
N GLU A 120 -13.48 -16.14 -13.26
CA GLU A 120 -13.60 -15.88 -11.83
C GLU A 120 -12.26 -15.93 -11.11
N LEU A 121 -12.23 -15.40 -9.89
CA LEU A 121 -11.08 -15.49 -8.98
C LEU A 121 -10.84 -16.96 -8.58
N ASP A 122 -9.60 -17.24 -8.18
CA ASP A 122 -9.18 -18.58 -7.76
C ASP A 122 -9.64 -18.92 -6.34
N TRP A 123 -10.96 -18.95 -6.11
CA TRP A 123 -11.56 -19.14 -4.79
C TRP A 123 -11.09 -20.41 -4.06
N TYR A 124 -10.64 -21.44 -4.80
CA TYR A 124 -10.09 -22.65 -4.20
C TYR A 124 -8.83 -22.39 -3.39
N LEU A 125 -8.09 -21.31 -3.66
CA LEU A 125 -6.91 -20.91 -2.89
C LEU A 125 -7.24 -20.57 -1.43
N LEU A 126 -8.49 -20.22 -1.11
CA LEU A 126 -8.91 -20.04 0.27
C LEU A 126 -8.83 -21.34 1.11
N GLY A 127 -8.70 -22.50 0.46
CA GLY A 127 -8.38 -23.79 1.10
C GLY A 127 -6.89 -23.97 1.42
N GLU A 128 -6.01 -23.16 0.82
CA GLU A 128 -4.56 -23.27 0.99
C GLU A 128 -4.07 -22.47 2.19
N LYS A 129 -3.17 -23.05 2.98
CA LYS A 129 -2.72 -22.47 4.26
C LYS A 129 -2.13 -21.07 4.14
N LEU A 130 -1.30 -20.81 3.11
CA LEU A 130 -0.64 -19.53 2.93
C LEU A 130 -1.65 -18.44 2.51
N ASN A 131 -2.59 -18.79 1.63
CA ASN A 131 -3.64 -17.90 1.16
C ASN A 131 -4.63 -17.57 2.29
N GLN A 132 -5.04 -18.57 3.09
CA GLN A 132 -5.82 -18.34 4.31
C GLN A 132 -5.11 -17.38 5.27
N GLY A 133 -3.79 -17.53 5.41
CA GLY A 133 -2.97 -16.66 6.24
C GLY A 133 -3.00 -15.21 5.77
N VAL A 134 -2.90 -14.95 4.46
CA VAL A 134 -3.02 -13.60 3.89
C VAL A 134 -4.44 -13.07 4.09
N HIS A 135 -5.46 -13.88 3.80
CA HIS A 135 -6.85 -13.45 3.93
C HIS A 135 -7.19 -13.05 5.38
N THR A 136 -6.82 -13.87 6.35
CA THR A 136 -6.98 -13.55 7.78
C THR A 136 -6.23 -12.28 8.14
N TYR A 137 -5.00 -12.15 7.66
CA TYR A 137 -4.16 -10.98 7.93
C TYR A 137 -4.76 -9.68 7.38
N VAL A 138 -5.24 -9.69 6.14
CA VAL A 138 -5.90 -8.52 5.54
C VAL A 138 -7.18 -8.17 6.29
N LYS A 139 -7.96 -9.17 6.70
CA LYS A 139 -9.14 -8.95 7.54
C LYS A 139 -8.77 -8.23 8.85
N GLU A 140 -7.74 -8.69 9.55
CA GLU A 140 -7.25 -8.07 10.78
C GLU A 140 -6.73 -6.65 10.54
N LEU A 141 -6.00 -6.40 9.43
CA LEU A 141 -5.57 -5.05 9.05
C LEU A 141 -6.76 -4.11 8.83
N LEU A 142 -7.82 -4.58 8.17
CA LEU A 142 -9.05 -3.80 7.95
C LEU A 142 -9.80 -3.53 9.26
N GLU A 143 -9.80 -4.47 10.20
CA GLU A 143 -10.37 -4.27 11.53
C GLU A 143 -9.58 -3.23 12.33
N LEU A 144 -8.24 -3.29 12.29
CA LEU A 144 -7.37 -2.28 12.89
C LEU A 144 -7.58 -0.91 12.26
N TYR A 145 -7.60 -0.83 10.93
CA TYR A 145 -7.82 0.40 10.19
C TYR A 145 -9.11 1.11 10.62
N ARG A 146 -10.22 0.36 10.75
CA ARG A 146 -11.50 0.92 11.19
C ARG A 146 -11.54 1.26 12.68
N LYS A 147 -10.77 0.53 13.50
CA LYS A 147 -10.75 0.72 14.95
C LYS A 147 -9.98 1.96 15.38
N TYR A 148 -8.91 2.30 14.67
CA TYR A 148 -8.01 3.39 15.05
C TYR A 148 -8.13 4.59 14.10
N PRO A 149 -8.78 5.69 14.54
CA PRO A 149 -8.94 6.91 13.74
C PRO A 149 -7.64 7.48 13.19
N ALA A 150 -6.54 7.33 13.92
CA ALA A 150 -5.21 7.73 13.48
C ALA A 150 -4.81 7.15 12.10
N MET A 151 -5.41 6.05 11.67
CA MET A 151 -5.08 5.42 10.40
C MET A 151 -5.83 6.04 9.20
N TYR A 152 -6.85 6.87 9.42
CA TYR A 152 -7.70 7.34 8.32
C TYR A 152 -8.28 8.74 8.45
N GLU A 153 -8.29 9.38 9.63
CA GLU A 153 -8.92 10.69 9.81
C GLU A 153 -8.09 11.82 9.21
N ILE A 154 -6.79 11.83 9.49
CA ILE A 154 -5.86 12.85 9.02
C ILE A 154 -4.78 12.16 8.18
N ASP A 155 -5.16 11.60 7.04
CA ASP A 155 -4.26 10.81 6.19
C ASP A 155 -3.87 11.52 4.88
N ASN A 156 -4.07 12.83 4.80
CA ASN A 156 -3.76 13.64 3.63
C ASN A 156 -2.92 14.89 3.95
N THR A 157 -2.50 15.05 5.20
CA THR A 157 -1.61 16.13 5.63
C THR A 157 -0.54 15.63 6.60
N TRP A 158 0.49 16.43 6.83
CA TRP A 158 1.54 16.14 7.80
C TRP A 158 1.05 16.18 9.25
N ASP A 159 -0.12 16.78 9.55
CA ASP A 159 -0.69 16.76 10.89
C ASP A 159 -1.05 15.36 11.37
N GLY A 160 -1.26 14.43 10.46
CA GLY A 160 -1.59 13.05 10.75
C GLY A 160 -0.42 12.07 10.69
N PHE A 161 0.80 12.54 10.36
CA PHE A 161 1.94 11.65 10.13
C PHE A 161 3.27 12.28 10.58
N GLU A 162 4.08 11.51 11.30
CA GLU A 162 5.41 11.94 11.72
C GLU A 162 6.43 10.80 11.52
N TRP A 163 7.49 11.06 10.77
CA TRP A 163 8.63 10.17 10.72
C TRP A 163 9.41 10.20 12.04
N MET A 164 9.57 9.05 12.68
CA MET A 164 10.49 8.88 13.81
C MET A 164 11.88 8.46 13.34
N ASN A 165 11.94 7.59 12.34
CA ASN A 165 13.18 7.20 11.66
C ASN A 165 12.85 6.72 10.24
N ALA A 166 13.22 7.53 9.25
CA ALA A 166 13.01 7.22 7.84
C ALA A 166 14.30 6.72 7.14
N ASP A 167 15.44 6.71 7.82
CA ASP A 167 16.76 6.61 7.20
C ASP A 167 17.51 5.30 7.51
N ASP A 168 16.87 4.33 8.18
CA ASP A 168 17.49 3.04 8.52
C ASP A 168 17.51 2.08 7.32
N ALA A 169 18.25 2.49 6.29
CA ALA A 169 18.40 1.72 5.07
C ALA A 169 19.13 0.37 5.30
N GLU A 170 20.05 0.32 6.26
CA GLU A 170 20.82 -0.91 6.55
C GLU A 170 19.92 -2.06 7.00
N HIS A 171 18.86 -1.75 7.77
CA HIS A 171 17.90 -2.73 8.25
C HIS A 171 16.58 -2.75 7.45
N SER A 172 16.44 -1.91 6.42
CA SER A 172 15.19 -1.72 5.66
C SER A 172 14.00 -1.45 6.59
N THR A 173 14.22 -0.59 7.61
CA THR A 173 13.24 -0.27 8.65
C THR A 173 12.72 1.16 8.48
N TYR A 174 11.41 1.30 8.63
CA TYR A 174 10.71 2.59 8.61
C TYR A 174 9.93 2.72 9.91
N CYS A 175 10.17 3.79 10.66
CA CYS A 175 9.49 4.07 11.91
C CYS A 175 8.76 5.40 11.83
N PHE A 176 7.45 5.39 12.08
CA PHE A 176 6.60 6.58 12.03
C PHE A 176 5.46 6.50 13.02
N CYS A 177 4.89 7.65 13.37
CA CYS A 177 3.68 7.78 14.15
C CYS A 177 2.52 8.20 13.24
N LEU A 178 1.33 7.67 13.54
CA LEU A 178 0.06 8.14 13.00
C LEU A 178 -0.67 8.93 14.10
N LEU A 179 -1.12 10.13 13.75
CA LEU A 179 -1.76 11.08 14.65
C LEU A 179 -3.20 11.30 14.21
N TYR A 180 -4.12 11.60 15.14
CA TYR A 180 -5.54 11.73 14.79
C TYR A 180 -6.24 12.94 15.43
N THR A 181 -5.57 13.68 16.33
CA THR A 181 -6.07 14.93 16.87
C THR A 181 -4.94 15.92 17.09
N SER A 182 -5.27 17.22 17.04
CA SER A 182 -4.37 18.30 17.46
C SER A 182 -4.20 18.42 18.97
N ASP A 183 -4.93 17.62 19.75
CA ASP A 183 -4.92 17.64 21.23
C ASP A 183 -3.89 16.66 21.84
N ALA A 184 -3.07 16.03 21.02
CA ALA A 184 -1.93 15.23 21.47
C ALA A 184 -0.72 16.14 21.72
N ALA A 185 -0.88 17.17 22.57
CA ALA A 185 0.18 18.02 23.09
C ALA A 185 0.31 17.85 24.60
#